data_ce020223267e4eea09772427231d808e
#
_entry.id   ce020223267e4eea09772427231d808e
#
_cell.length_a   1.000
_cell.length_b   1.000
_cell.length_c   1.000
_cell.angle_alpha   90.00
_cell.angle_beta   90.00
_cell.angle_gamma   90.00
#
_symmetry.space_group_name_H-M   'P 1'
#
loop_
_entity.id
_entity.type
_entity.pdbx_description
1 polymer ?
#
loop_
_entity_poly.entity_id
_entity_poly.type
_entity_poly.pdbx_seq_one_letter_code
_entity_poly.pdbx_strand_id
1 'polypeptide(L)'
;MENEKSTEAYLRDEVKRLGGRSYKWVSPGRAGVPDRIVIMPPGRVVFVELKSEGKTSTDQQKKRQAELRALGCTVYADIDTKEKVKEVLDRELRAARVPEVLHQQDP
;
A
#
# COMPACT_ATOMS: atom_id res chain seq x y z
N MET A 1 -22.29 0.15 2.46
CA MET A 1 -21.04 0.77 2.91
C MET A 1 -19.98 -0.29 3.12
N GLU A 2 -18.80 -0.08 2.59
CA GLU A 2 -17.73 -1.07 2.71
C GLU A 2 -17.06 -0.98 4.08
N ASN A 3 -16.78 -2.15 4.68
CA ASN A 3 -16.05 -2.18 5.94
C ASN A 3 -14.57 -2.49 5.66
N GLU A 4 -13.73 -2.20 6.66
CA GLU A 4 -12.29 -2.39 6.54
C GLU A 4 -11.92 -3.84 6.21
N LYS A 5 -12.61 -4.80 6.82
CA LYS A 5 -12.35 -6.23 6.64
C LYS A 5 -12.58 -6.68 5.20
N SER A 6 -13.67 -6.22 4.58
CA SER A 6 -13.97 -6.58 3.18
C SER A 6 -12.99 -5.92 2.22
N THR A 7 -12.60 -4.69 2.49
CA THR A 7 -11.61 -3.98 1.70
C THR A 7 -10.24 -4.64 1.80
N GLU A 8 -9.87 -5.08 3.01
CA GLU A 8 -8.62 -5.81 3.25
C GLU A 8 -8.59 -7.14 2.49
N ALA A 9 -9.69 -7.90 2.55
CA ALA A 9 -9.78 -9.17 1.84
C ALA A 9 -9.67 -8.96 0.33
N TYR A 10 -10.31 -7.93 -0.20
CA TYR A 10 -10.25 -7.59 -1.61
C TYR A 10 -8.83 -7.22 -2.03
N LEU A 11 -8.14 -6.40 -1.23
CA LEU A 11 -6.74 -6.05 -1.48
C LEU A 11 -5.86 -7.30 -1.56
N ARG A 12 -5.98 -8.17 -0.55
CA ARG A 12 -5.18 -9.40 -0.48
C ARG A 12 -5.39 -10.29 -1.68
N ASP A 13 -6.66 -10.49 -2.06
CA ASP A 13 -7.02 -11.36 -3.18
C ASP A 13 -6.55 -10.80 -4.52
N GLU A 14 -6.71 -9.49 -4.74
CA GLU A 14 -6.29 -8.84 -5.98
C GLU A 14 -4.77 -8.78 -6.11
N VAL A 15 -4.06 -8.51 -5.03
CA VAL A 15 -2.60 -8.55 -5.01
C VAL A 15 -2.11 -9.94 -5.40
N LYS A 16 -2.72 -10.98 -4.82
CA LYS A 16 -2.37 -12.36 -5.15
C LYS A 16 -2.65 -12.68 -6.61
N ARG A 17 -3.81 -12.26 -7.11
CA ARG A 17 -4.18 -12.45 -8.52
C ARG A 17 -3.14 -11.84 -9.47
N LEU A 18 -2.56 -10.72 -9.08
CA LEU A 18 -1.56 -10.01 -9.88
C LEU A 18 -0.13 -10.50 -9.66
N GLY A 19 0.04 -11.59 -8.92
CA GLY A 19 1.35 -12.21 -8.71
C GLY A 19 2.11 -11.70 -7.49
N GLY A 20 1.53 -10.81 -6.72
CA GLY A 20 2.14 -10.27 -5.51
C GLY A 20 1.69 -10.96 -4.24
N ARG A 21 2.06 -10.37 -3.11
CA ARG A 21 1.64 -10.82 -1.78
C ARG A 21 1.39 -9.63 -0.89
N SER A 22 0.39 -9.76 0.00
CA SER A 22 0.07 -8.77 1.01
C SER A 22 0.29 -9.39 2.37
N TYR A 23 1.11 -8.72 3.19
CA TYR A 23 1.42 -9.17 4.55
C TYR A 23 0.88 -8.17 5.55
N LYS A 24 0.37 -8.67 6.66
CA LYS A 24 -0.04 -7.80 7.76
C LYS A 24 1.22 -7.25 8.46
N TRP A 25 1.24 -5.95 8.69
CA TRP A 25 2.34 -5.34 9.42
C TRP A 25 1.96 -5.12 10.88
N VAL A 26 2.71 -5.72 11.78
CA VAL A 26 2.57 -5.55 13.22
C VAL A 26 3.90 -4.99 13.75
N SER A 27 3.83 -3.87 14.45
CA SER A 27 5.01 -3.21 15.01
C SER A 27 4.78 -2.94 16.50
N PRO A 28 5.12 -3.90 17.37
CA PRO A 28 4.83 -3.77 18.81
C PRO A 28 5.45 -2.56 19.48
N GLY A 29 6.63 -2.16 19.04
CA GLY A 29 7.36 -1.04 19.64
C GLY A 29 6.99 0.32 19.08
N ARG A 30 6.14 0.40 18.06
CA ARG A 30 5.86 1.65 17.38
C ARG A 30 4.48 1.65 16.73
N ALA A 31 3.57 2.36 17.37
CA ALA A 31 2.17 2.40 16.91
C ALA A 31 2.00 3.26 15.66
N GLY A 32 0.90 3.04 14.96
CA GLY A 32 0.48 3.86 13.82
C GLY A 32 1.05 3.43 12.47
N VAL A 33 1.75 2.29 12.40
CA VAL A 33 2.25 1.78 11.11
C VAL A 33 1.08 1.38 10.21
N PRO A 34 1.23 1.46 8.87
CA PRO A 34 0.21 0.98 7.93
C PRO A 34 -0.13 -0.50 8.15
N ASP A 35 -1.35 -0.88 7.81
CA ASP A 35 -1.86 -2.23 8.07
C ASP A 35 -1.18 -3.31 7.25
N ARG A 36 -0.83 -3.00 6.01
CA ARG A 36 -0.35 -3.98 5.05
C ARG A 36 0.95 -3.58 4.39
N ILE A 37 1.81 -4.58 4.21
CA ILE A 37 2.99 -4.50 3.34
C ILE A 37 2.62 -5.25 2.08
N VAL A 38 2.62 -4.57 0.94
CA VAL A 38 2.27 -5.16 -0.35
C VAL A 38 3.53 -5.25 -1.20
N ILE A 39 3.83 -6.46 -1.66
CA ILE A 39 4.99 -6.71 -2.52
C ILE A 39 4.49 -7.17 -3.88
N MET A 40 4.79 -6.38 -4.91
CA MET A 40 4.40 -6.65 -6.29
C MET A 40 5.62 -6.97 -7.13
N PRO A 41 5.48 -7.89 -8.13
CA PRO A 41 6.58 -8.11 -9.07
C PRO A 41 6.91 -6.80 -9.81
N PRO A 42 8.18 -6.53 -10.07
CA PRO A 42 9.40 -7.30 -9.81
C PRO A 42 10.12 -6.91 -8.50
N GLY A 43 9.44 -6.90 -7.38
CA GLY A 43 10.05 -6.60 -6.08
C GLY A 43 9.72 -5.22 -5.55
N ARG A 44 8.64 -4.63 -6.04
CA ARG A 44 8.17 -3.34 -5.59
C ARG A 44 7.42 -3.49 -4.26
N VAL A 45 7.84 -2.75 -3.25
CA VAL A 45 7.26 -2.80 -1.91
C VAL A 45 6.53 -1.49 -1.61
N VAL A 46 5.26 -1.59 -1.25
CA VAL A 46 4.46 -0.43 -0.85
C VAL A 46 3.69 -0.74 0.42
N PHE A 47 3.27 0.30 1.12
CA PHE A 47 2.51 0.19 2.36
C PHE A 47 1.10 0.71 2.14
N VAL A 48 0.11 0.04 2.75
CA VAL A 48 -1.30 0.39 2.59
C VAL A 48 -1.95 0.50 3.97
N GLU A 49 -2.57 1.66 4.23
CA GLU A 49 -3.38 1.90 5.41
C GLU A 49 -4.85 1.75 5.05
N LEU A 50 -5.51 0.77 5.64
CA LEU A 50 -6.91 0.47 5.37
C LEU A 50 -7.81 1.14 6.39
N LYS A 51 -9.00 1.52 5.95
CA LYS A 51 -10.03 2.13 6.80
C LYS A 51 -11.40 1.60 6.42
N SER A 52 -12.34 1.70 7.37
CA SER A 52 -13.76 1.57 7.05
C SER A 52 -14.16 2.79 6.21
N GLU A 53 -15.11 2.61 5.30
CA GLU A 53 -15.53 3.67 4.39
C GLU A 53 -15.90 4.96 5.14
N GLY A 54 -15.29 6.06 4.72
CA GLY A 54 -15.48 7.37 5.31
C GLY A 54 -14.59 7.69 6.50
N LYS A 55 -13.84 6.72 7.01
CA LYS A 55 -12.88 6.95 8.10
C LYS A 55 -11.54 7.39 7.54
N THR A 56 -10.82 8.17 8.33
CA THR A 56 -9.50 8.68 7.94
C THR A 56 -8.44 8.33 8.97
N SER A 57 -7.18 8.47 8.59
CA SER A 57 -6.05 8.18 9.47
C SER A 57 -6.06 9.05 10.72
N THR A 58 -5.67 8.47 11.84
CA THR A 58 -5.44 9.21 13.09
C THR A 58 -4.18 10.06 12.95
N ASP A 59 -3.98 11.00 13.88
CA ASP A 59 -2.77 11.82 13.88
C ASP A 59 -1.51 10.97 14.01
N GLN A 60 -1.55 9.93 14.82
CA GLN A 60 -0.42 9.02 14.98
C GLN A 60 -0.13 8.25 13.69
N GLN A 61 -1.17 7.80 12.99
CA GLN A 61 -1.01 7.15 11.70
C GLN A 61 -0.44 8.10 10.66
N LYS A 62 -0.92 9.33 10.62
CA LYS A 62 -0.39 10.36 9.70
C LYS A 62 1.08 10.63 9.96
N LYS A 63 1.47 10.69 11.23
CA LYS A 63 2.88 10.87 11.61
C LYS A 63 3.75 9.73 11.09
N ARG A 64 3.26 8.50 11.25
CA ARG A 64 4.01 7.34 10.79
C ARG A 64 4.11 7.28 9.26
N GLN A 65 3.02 7.63 8.57
CA GLN A 65 3.00 7.73 7.12
C GLN A 65 4.01 8.76 6.61
N ALA A 66 4.05 9.93 7.24
CA ALA A 66 5.00 10.99 6.87
C ALA A 66 6.44 10.54 7.07
N GLU A 67 6.72 9.82 8.17
CA GLU A 67 8.04 9.28 8.47
C GLU A 67 8.49 8.28 7.39
N LEU A 68 7.60 7.37 7.01
CA LEU A 68 7.90 6.38 5.96
C LEU A 68 8.14 7.04 4.61
N ARG A 69 7.31 8.03 4.26
CA ARG A 69 7.48 8.78 3.01
C ARG A 69 8.80 9.55 3.00
N ALA A 70 9.20 10.12 4.13
CA ALA A 70 10.49 10.81 4.26
C ALA A 70 11.67 9.86 4.05
N LEU A 71 11.50 8.57 4.36
CA LEU A 71 12.50 7.54 4.10
C LEU A 71 12.47 7.02 2.67
N GLY A 72 11.58 7.55 1.83
CA GLY A 72 11.48 7.14 0.43
C GLY A 72 10.47 6.04 0.16
N CYS A 73 9.69 5.63 1.16
CA CYS A 73 8.68 4.60 0.98
C CYS A 73 7.41 5.13 0.32
N THR A 74 6.77 4.29 -0.48
CA THR A 74 5.45 4.58 -1.03
C THR A 74 4.40 4.13 -0.04
N VAL A 75 3.54 5.04 0.38
CA VAL A 75 2.46 4.75 1.33
C VAL A 75 1.14 5.23 0.75
N TYR A 76 0.19 4.31 0.64
CA TYR A 76 -1.18 4.59 0.26
C TYR A 76 -2.04 4.63 1.52
N ALA A 77 -2.54 5.79 1.86
CA ALA A 77 -3.31 6.00 3.09
C ALA A 77 -4.80 6.12 2.80
N ASP A 78 -5.58 5.85 3.83
CA ASP A 78 -7.05 6.03 3.80
C ASP A 78 -7.72 5.24 2.68
N ILE A 79 -7.29 4.01 2.50
CA ILE A 79 -7.87 3.11 1.51
C ILE A 79 -9.09 2.44 2.14
N ASP A 80 -10.25 2.99 1.85
CA ASP A 80 -11.51 2.65 2.52
C ASP A 80 -12.55 2.02 1.61
N THR A 81 -12.25 1.85 0.32
CA THR A 81 -13.16 1.21 -0.64
C THR A 81 -12.40 0.31 -1.60
N LYS A 82 -13.11 -0.65 -2.20
CA LYS A 82 -12.56 -1.51 -3.25
C LYS A 82 -12.11 -0.71 -4.46
N GLU A 83 -12.83 0.37 -4.77
CA GLU A 83 -12.46 1.26 -5.86
C GLU A 83 -11.08 1.86 -5.64
N LYS A 84 -10.80 2.31 -4.43
CA LYS A 84 -9.46 2.84 -4.09
C LYS A 84 -8.38 1.76 -4.14
N VAL A 85 -8.71 0.53 -3.78
CA VAL A 85 -7.79 -0.60 -3.94
C VAL A 85 -7.41 -0.77 -5.42
N LYS A 86 -8.41 -0.72 -6.31
CA LYS A 86 -8.16 -0.82 -7.76
C LYS A 86 -7.24 0.30 -8.23
N GLU A 87 -7.47 1.52 -7.78
CA GLU A 87 -6.63 2.67 -8.13
C GLU A 87 -5.17 2.47 -7.68
N VAL A 88 -4.98 1.97 -6.45
CA VAL A 88 -3.65 1.66 -5.93
C VAL A 88 -2.94 0.63 -6.82
N LEU A 89 -3.61 -0.46 -7.12
CA LEU A 89 -3.00 -1.54 -7.91
C LEU A 89 -2.75 -1.12 -9.34
N ASP A 90 -3.64 -0.34 -9.96
CA ASP A 90 -3.40 0.21 -11.29
C ASP A 90 -2.16 1.11 -11.30
N ARG A 91 -2.01 1.91 -10.27
CA ARG A 91 -0.85 2.78 -10.12
C ARG A 91 0.44 1.97 -10.00
N GLU A 92 0.41 0.90 -9.21
CA GLU A 92 1.56 0.02 -9.03
C GLU A 92 1.91 -0.74 -10.31
N LEU A 93 0.92 -1.20 -11.05
CA LEU A 93 1.15 -1.86 -12.33
C LEU A 93 1.79 -0.90 -13.35
N ARG A 94 1.37 0.36 -13.37
CA ARG A 94 1.98 1.37 -14.23
C ARG A 94 3.42 1.67 -13.81
N ALA A 95 3.70 1.74 -12.53
CA ALA A 95 5.05 1.96 -12.02
C ALA A 95 5.97 0.81 -12.40
N ALA A 96 5.47 -0.43 -12.37
CA ALA A 96 6.23 -1.62 -12.75
C ALA A 96 6.54 -1.67 -14.25
N ARG A 97 5.79 -0.91 -15.07
CA ARG A 97 6.00 -0.83 -16.52
C ARG A 97 6.99 0.24 -16.94
N VAL A 98 7.53 1.00 -15.98
CA VAL A 98 8.58 1.98 -16.31
C VAL A 98 9.78 1.20 -16.85
N PRO A 99 10.28 1.55 -18.06
CA PRO A 99 11.37 0.79 -18.65
C PRO A 99 12.61 0.79 -17.78
N GLU A 100 13.20 -0.39 -17.62
CA GLU A 100 14.45 -0.59 -16.88
C GLU A 100 15.57 0.33 -17.41
N VAL A 101 15.57 0.59 -18.71
CA VAL A 101 16.58 1.44 -19.36
C VAL A 101 16.68 2.81 -18.69
N LEU A 102 15.57 3.33 -18.12
CA LEU A 102 15.59 4.60 -17.42
C LEU A 102 16.39 4.53 -16.12
N HIS A 103 16.45 3.36 -15.52
CA HIS A 103 17.23 3.12 -14.29
C HIS A 103 18.67 2.75 -14.62
N GLN A 104 18.89 2.15 -15.79
CA GLN A 104 20.20 1.69 -16.24
C GLN A 104 21.06 2.80 -16.85
N GLN A 105 20.51 3.97 -17.08
CA GLN A 105 21.25 5.11 -17.61
C GLN A 105 22.17 5.75 -16.59
N ASP A 106 21.99 5.43 -15.33
CA ASP A 106 22.89 5.87 -14.27
C ASP A 106 24.14 5.00 -14.31
N PRO A 107 25.31 5.60 -14.36
CA PRO A 107 26.55 4.85 -14.37
C PRO A 107 26.79 4.15 -13.05
#